data_4082c8571c4508c1b43cd253e343e3e5
#
_entry.id   4082c8571c4508c1b43cd253e343e3e5
#
_cell.length_a   1.000
_cell.length_b   1.000
_cell.length_c   1.000
_cell.angle_alpha   90.00
_cell.angle_beta   90.00
_cell.angle_gamma   90.00
#
_symmetry.space_group_name_H-M   'P 1'
#
loop_
_entity.id
_entity.type
_entity.pdbx_description
1 polymer ?
#
loop_
_entity_poly.entity_id
_entity_poly.type
_entity_poly.pdbx_seq_one_letter_code
_entity_poly.pdbx_strand_id
1 'polypeptide(L)'
;VDILDKASGRGIIETYTVVHSRDGSPSYAIIYGKMENGLRFIAQNNPEQKDIFYLLESQNQVGARVILKYSNTHDQNLAILE
;
A
#
# COMPACT_ATOMS: atom_id res chain seq x y z
N VAL A 1 4.60 19.17 0.93
CA VAL A 1 3.72 18.16 0.34
C VAL A 1 2.85 17.57 1.44
N ASP A 2 1.54 17.65 1.27
CA ASP A 2 0.61 17.13 2.24
C ASP A 2 0.39 15.64 2.00
N ILE A 3 0.44 14.87 3.09
CA ILE A 3 0.15 13.44 3.09
C ILE A 3 -1.21 13.25 3.76
N LEU A 4 -2.09 12.50 3.11
CA LEU A 4 -3.41 12.23 3.67
C LEU A 4 -3.31 11.28 4.85
N ASP A 5 -3.91 11.66 5.98
CA ASP A 5 -4.02 10.77 7.14
C ASP A 5 -4.99 9.63 6.85
N LYS A 6 -6.05 9.93 6.13
CA LYS A 6 -7.09 8.96 5.76
C LYS A 6 -7.30 9.02 4.27
N ALA A 7 -6.84 8.00 3.57
CA ALA A 7 -6.94 7.93 2.12
C ALA A 7 -7.99 6.91 1.72
N SER A 8 -8.86 7.30 0.79
CA SER A 8 -9.86 6.42 0.19
C SER A 8 -9.93 6.72 -1.29
N GLY A 9 -10.08 5.69 -2.11
CA GLY A 9 -10.20 5.83 -3.54
C GLY A 9 -9.02 5.21 -4.27
N ARG A 10 -8.77 5.70 -5.47
CA ARG A 10 -7.72 5.15 -6.33
C ARG A 10 -6.45 5.97 -6.26
N GLY A 11 -5.33 5.27 -6.32
CA GLY A 11 -4.03 5.91 -6.35
C GLY A 11 -3.04 5.13 -7.18
N ILE A 12 -1.83 5.66 -7.27
CA ILE A 12 -0.73 5.06 -8.04
C ILE A 12 0.46 4.93 -7.10
N ILE A 13 1.12 3.78 -7.13
CA ILE A 13 2.30 3.51 -6.30
C ILE A 13 3.49 4.30 -6.84
N GLU A 14 4.11 5.11 -6.00
CA GLU A 14 5.39 5.77 -6.33
C GLU A 14 6.58 4.96 -5.82
N THR A 15 6.44 4.36 -4.63
CA THR A 15 7.45 3.47 -4.08
C THR A 15 6.80 2.57 -3.03
N TYR A 16 7.47 1.49 -2.69
CA TYR A 16 6.99 0.57 -1.66
C TYR A 16 8.16 -0.19 -1.04
N THR A 17 7.92 -0.73 0.15
CA THR A 17 8.89 -1.55 0.87
C THR A 17 8.16 -2.71 1.53
N VAL A 18 8.70 -3.91 1.37
CA VAL A 18 8.19 -5.09 2.08
C VAL A 18 9.07 -5.33 3.30
N VAL A 19 8.46 -5.35 4.47
CA VAL A 19 9.16 -5.59 5.73
C VAL A 19 9.05 -7.06 6.07
N HIS A 20 10.20 -7.71 6.33
CA HIS A 20 10.26 -9.13 6.65
C HIS A 20 10.41 -9.34 8.15
N SER A 21 9.85 -10.43 8.65
CA SER A 21 10.02 -10.82 10.04
C SER A 21 11.37 -11.55 10.22
N ARG A 22 11.66 -11.92 11.45
CA ARG A 22 12.95 -12.56 11.78
C ARG A 22 13.18 -13.88 11.05
N ASP A 23 12.11 -14.59 10.71
CA ASP A 23 12.20 -15.87 9.99
C ASP A 23 12.32 -15.69 8.47
N GLY A 24 12.37 -14.44 7.99
CA GLY A 24 12.50 -14.14 6.58
C GLY A 24 11.19 -14.06 5.82
N SER A 25 10.06 -14.37 6.44
CA SER A 25 8.78 -14.28 5.76
C SER A 25 8.28 -12.82 5.74
N PRO A 26 7.51 -12.43 4.70
CA PRO A 26 6.94 -11.08 4.66
C PRO A 26 5.98 -10.84 5.82
N SER A 27 6.15 -9.72 6.50
CA SER A 27 5.29 -9.34 7.62
C SER A 27 4.24 -8.34 7.16
N TYR A 28 4.68 -7.24 6.56
CA TYR A 28 3.79 -6.22 6.01
C TYR A 28 4.53 -5.43 4.94
N ALA A 29 3.77 -4.66 4.18
CA ALA A 29 4.35 -3.77 3.18
C ALA A 29 3.90 -2.35 3.44
N ILE A 30 4.79 -1.38 3.24
CA ILE A 30 4.46 0.03 3.31
C ILE A 30 4.48 0.56 1.88
N ILE A 31 3.38 1.21 1.48
CA ILE A 31 3.17 1.68 0.12
C ILE A 31 3.02 3.19 0.16
N TYR A 32 3.85 3.87 -0.63
CA TYR A 32 3.79 5.31 -0.80
C TYR A 32 3.30 5.61 -2.20
N GLY A 33 2.41 6.56 -2.33
CA GLY A 33 1.94 6.89 -3.65
C GLY A 33 1.16 8.19 -3.70
N LYS A 34 0.46 8.37 -4.81
CA LYS A 34 -0.24 9.60 -5.14
C LYS A 34 -1.67 9.27 -5.53
N MET A 35 -2.62 9.99 -4.93
CA MET A 35 -4.03 9.87 -5.28
C MET A 35 -4.30 10.54 -6.63
N GLU A 36 -5.44 10.23 -7.21
CA GLU A 36 -5.87 10.84 -8.48
C GLU A 36 -5.96 12.37 -8.39
N ASN A 37 -6.28 12.90 -7.22
CA ASN A 37 -6.36 14.35 -7.00
C ASN A 37 -5.01 15.01 -6.76
N GLY A 38 -3.91 14.28 -6.84
CA GLY A 38 -2.57 14.82 -6.67
C GLY A 38 -2.03 14.78 -5.25
N LEU A 39 -2.84 14.46 -4.26
CA LEU A 39 -2.38 14.33 -2.88
C LEU A 39 -1.66 13.01 -2.67
N ARG A 40 -0.68 13.00 -1.78
CA ARG A 40 0.11 11.80 -1.49
C ARG A 40 -0.48 11.00 -0.35
N PHE A 41 -0.19 9.70 -0.33
CA PHE A 41 -0.67 8.81 0.72
C PHE A 41 0.45 7.88 1.19
N ILE A 42 0.28 7.39 2.42
CA ILE A 42 1.04 6.27 2.96
C ILE A 42 0.02 5.22 3.38
N ALA A 43 0.24 3.98 2.95
CA ALA A 43 -0.68 2.88 3.25
C ALA A 43 0.09 1.61 3.53
N GLN A 44 -0.58 0.65 4.17
CA GLN A 44 -0.06 -0.70 4.32
C GLN A 44 -0.85 -1.65 3.41
N ASN A 45 -0.29 -2.83 3.17
CA ASN A 45 -1.01 -3.84 2.43
C ASN A 45 -2.29 -4.24 3.16
N ASN A 46 -3.34 -4.51 2.39
CA ASN A 46 -4.57 -5.04 2.97
C ASN A 46 -4.36 -6.52 3.33
N PRO A 47 -4.54 -6.92 4.61
CA PRO A 47 -4.33 -8.31 5.02
C PRO A 47 -5.23 -9.32 4.28
N GLU A 48 -6.34 -8.86 3.71
CA GLU A 48 -7.25 -9.72 2.96
C GLU A 48 -6.71 -10.10 1.59
N GLN A 49 -5.77 -9.32 1.04
CA GLN A 49 -5.12 -9.63 -0.22
C GLN A 49 -3.87 -10.48 0.06
N LYS A 50 -4.06 -11.79 0.05
CA LYS A 50 -3.02 -12.73 0.49
C LYS A 50 -1.83 -12.83 -0.45
N ASP A 51 -2.03 -12.52 -1.72
CA ASP A 51 -0.97 -12.61 -2.73
C ASP A 51 -0.18 -11.31 -2.92
N ILE A 52 -0.46 -10.29 -2.11
CA ILE A 52 0.15 -8.97 -2.31
C ILE A 52 1.67 -9.01 -2.20
N PHE A 53 2.21 -9.79 -1.27
CA PHE A 53 3.67 -9.89 -1.11
C PHE A 53 4.32 -10.52 -2.33
N TYR A 54 3.70 -11.55 -2.88
CA TYR A 54 4.20 -12.17 -4.10
C TYR A 54 4.21 -11.17 -5.24
N LEU A 55 3.13 -10.40 -5.40
CA LEU A 55 3.03 -9.40 -6.45
C LEU A 55 4.07 -8.30 -6.29
N LEU A 56 4.30 -7.83 -5.05
CA LEU A 56 5.26 -6.77 -4.78
C LEU A 56 6.71 -7.21 -4.98
N GLU A 57 7.02 -8.46 -4.64
CA GLU A 57 8.39 -8.97 -4.72
C GLU A 57 8.75 -9.55 -6.08
N SER A 58 7.76 -10.11 -6.81
CA SER A 58 8.04 -10.77 -8.09
C SER A 58 8.13 -9.80 -9.27
N GLN A 59 7.52 -8.62 -9.16
CA GLN A 59 7.48 -7.63 -10.23
C GLN A 59 7.66 -6.23 -9.65
N ASN A 60 8.15 -5.31 -10.48
CA ASN A 60 8.20 -3.90 -10.10
C ASN A 60 6.80 -3.31 -10.20
N GLN A 61 6.24 -2.94 -9.06
CA GLN A 61 4.88 -2.39 -8.97
C GLN A 61 4.84 -0.86 -8.94
N VAL A 62 5.97 -0.19 -9.12
CA VAL A 62 5.99 1.27 -9.24
C VAL A 62 5.17 1.68 -10.45
N GLY A 63 4.22 2.59 -10.25
CA GLY A 63 3.26 2.98 -11.28
C GLY A 63 2.00 2.14 -11.32
N ALA A 64 1.92 1.08 -10.51
CA ALA A 64 0.72 0.25 -10.45
C ALA A 64 -0.43 0.99 -9.78
N ARG A 65 -1.64 0.64 -10.16
CA ARG A 65 -2.85 1.22 -9.56
C ARG A 65 -3.24 0.47 -8.32
N VAL A 66 -3.67 1.21 -7.30
CA VAL A 66 -4.15 0.62 -6.06
C VAL A 66 -5.49 1.24 -5.68
N ILE A 67 -6.26 0.49 -4.92
CA ILE A 67 -7.49 0.98 -4.29
C ILE A 67 -7.20 1.13 -2.81
N LEU A 68 -7.49 2.31 -2.27
CA LEU A 68 -7.20 2.65 -0.90
C LEU A 68 -8.47 2.73 -0.08
N LYS A 69 -8.37 2.28 1.16
CA LYS A 69 -9.46 2.37 2.11
C LYS A 69 -8.87 2.57 3.51
N TYR A 70 -9.40 3.55 4.25
CA TYR A 70 -9.00 3.73 5.63
C TYR A 70 -9.68 2.70 6.52
N SER A 71 -8.91 2.05 7.38
CA SER A 71 -9.41 1.06 8.32
C SER A 71 -9.42 1.63 9.72
N ASN A 72 -10.60 1.77 10.32
CA ASN A 72 -10.73 2.20 11.71
C ASN A 72 -10.15 1.17 12.68
N THR A 73 -10.27 -0.10 12.33
CA THR A 73 -9.76 -1.19 13.18
C THR A 73 -8.24 -1.15 13.29
N HIS A 74 -7.55 -0.85 12.19
CA HIS A 74 -6.10 -0.79 12.14
C HIS A 74 -5.55 0.61 12.31
N ASP A 75 -6.42 1.62 12.28
CA ASP A 75 -6.06 3.05 12.34
C ASP A 75 -5.02 3.40 11.28
N GLN A 76 -5.22 2.91 10.06
CA GLN A 76 -4.30 3.13 8.95
C GLN A 76 -4.99 2.94 7.61
N ASN A 77 -4.37 3.48 6.56
CA ASN A 77 -4.82 3.27 5.19
C ASN A 77 -4.37 1.90 4.72
N LEU A 78 -5.26 1.17 4.07
CA LEU A 78 -4.96 -0.13 3.48
C LEU A 78 -5.05 -0.03 1.97
N ALA A 79 -4.11 -0.66 1.28
CA ALA A 79 -4.03 -0.64 -0.17
C ALA A 79 -4.19 -2.05 -0.75
N ILE A 80 -4.98 -2.14 -1.81
CA ILE A 80 -5.18 -3.36 -2.58
C ILE A 80 -4.68 -3.09 -3.99
N LEU A 81 -3.83 -3.95 -4.51
CA LEU A 81 -3.39 -3.87 -5.91
C LEU A 81 -4.55 -4.23 -6.84
N GLU A 82 -4.77 -3.39 -7.84
CA GLU A 82 -5.75 -3.69 -8.89
C GLU A 82 -5.27 -4.80 -9.82
#